data_ce26e254bc7d06752da38f90b4b644f3
#
_entry.id   ce26e254bc7d06752da38f90b4b644f3
#
_cell.length_a   1.000
_cell.length_b   1.000
_cell.length_c   1.000
_cell.angle_alpha   90.00
_cell.angle_beta   90.00
_cell.angle_gamma   90.00
#
_symmetry.space_group_name_H-M   'P 1'
#
loop_
_entity.id
_entity.type
_entity.pdbx_description
1 polymer ?
#
loop_
_entity_poly.entity_id
_entity_poly.type
_entity_poly.pdbx_seq_one_letter_code
_entity_poly.pdbx_strand_id
1 'polypeptide(L)'
;RHLALSPDGRTVVFADTTDGIKLWIKTEDQAEAVPLTGTPMGLSPRFSPDGEWVAFVAEGKLKKVPRLGGSAVTLGDSASNAIAWLGDGPLLYRGTAASGISLHAVTSEGVPLRAWPDSLFPGEFVAQLAGLPGGQSALAALCGGTCAESRLVVIDLRTGTLHQVMGDVLSAWPVGSDRVVFVRPDGGVFLGAFDAKRRRFRSPPVPVLEGVRTAGANADFVAARNGTVLYIAGDATLG
;
A
#
# COMPACT_ATOMS: atom_id res chain seq x y z
N ARG A 1 6.81 2.23 9.41
CA ARG A 1 7.91 2.09 8.44
C ARG A 1 7.36 1.78 7.08
N HIS A 2 7.99 2.35 6.05
CA HIS A 2 7.50 2.27 4.69
C HIS A 2 8.37 1.29 3.90
N LEU A 3 7.76 0.19 3.48
CA LEU A 3 8.42 -0.97 2.88
C LEU A 3 7.65 -1.38 1.63
N ALA A 4 8.34 -1.72 0.56
CA ALA A 4 7.77 -2.29 -0.66
C ALA A 4 8.62 -3.45 -1.16
N LEU A 5 7.97 -4.47 -1.70
CA LEU A 5 8.58 -5.62 -2.34
C LEU A 5 8.21 -5.60 -3.82
N SER A 6 9.18 -5.89 -4.69
CA SER A 6 8.94 -5.97 -6.14
C SER A 6 7.96 -7.10 -6.47
N PRO A 7 7.25 -7.04 -7.61
CA PRO A 7 6.25 -8.06 -7.97
C PRO A 7 6.81 -9.49 -8.03
N ASP A 8 8.09 -9.63 -8.37
CA ASP A 8 8.83 -10.91 -8.39
C ASP A 8 9.38 -11.33 -7.02
N GLY A 9 9.24 -10.47 -5.99
CA GLY A 9 9.68 -10.74 -4.63
C GLY A 9 11.20 -10.66 -4.40
N ARG A 10 12.00 -10.20 -5.37
CA ARG A 10 13.47 -10.24 -5.34
C ARG A 10 14.12 -8.92 -4.93
N THR A 11 13.36 -7.83 -4.96
CA THR A 11 13.88 -6.50 -4.64
C THR A 11 13.03 -5.87 -3.55
N VAL A 12 13.66 -5.33 -2.53
CA VAL A 12 13.00 -4.55 -1.49
C VAL A 12 13.41 -3.08 -1.58
N VAL A 13 12.44 -2.19 -1.41
CA VAL A 13 12.67 -0.75 -1.22
C VAL A 13 12.07 -0.34 0.12
N PHE A 14 12.82 0.41 0.91
CA PHE A 14 12.38 0.87 2.22
C PHE A 14 12.86 2.29 2.50
N ALA A 15 12.14 3.02 3.35
CA ALA A 15 12.58 4.32 3.83
C ALA A 15 13.47 4.16 5.06
N ASP A 16 14.61 4.82 5.06
CA ASP A 16 15.48 4.99 6.22
C ASP A 16 15.51 6.46 6.63
N THR A 17 15.51 6.68 7.92
CA THR A 17 15.51 8.01 8.54
C THR A 17 16.78 8.30 9.34
N THR A 18 17.75 7.37 9.35
CA THR A 18 18.95 7.45 10.21
C THR A 18 19.89 8.57 9.77
N ASP A 19 20.03 8.76 8.46
CA ASP A 19 20.90 9.78 7.84
C ASP A 19 20.09 10.59 6.80
N GLY A 20 19.07 11.29 7.28
CA GLY A 20 18.09 11.96 6.43
C GLY A 20 17.09 10.96 5.78
N ILE A 21 15.88 11.45 5.51
CA ILE A 21 14.83 10.61 4.92
C ILE A 21 15.15 10.35 3.45
N LYS A 22 15.34 9.08 3.08
CA LYS A 22 15.54 8.64 1.69
C LYS A 22 15.12 7.19 1.52
N LEU A 23 14.87 6.79 0.30
CA LEU A 23 14.63 5.37 -0.01
C LEU A 23 15.96 4.65 -0.22
N TRP A 24 15.97 3.41 0.25
CA TRP A 24 17.04 2.44 0.04
C TRP A 24 16.48 1.28 -0.76
N ILE A 25 17.32 0.69 -1.60
CA ILE A 25 16.98 -0.48 -2.40
C ILE A 25 17.98 -1.60 -2.14
N LYS A 26 17.46 -2.82 -2.08
CA LYS A 26 18.26 -4.04 -1.95
C LYS A 26 17.65 -5.12 -2.84
N THR A 27 18.48 -5.72 -3.69
CA THR A 27 18.14 -6.93 -4.46
C THR A 27 18.66 -8.17 -3.73
N GLU A 28 18.11 -9.35 -4.04
CA GLU A 28 18.48 -10.59 -3.34
C GLU A 28 19.95 -10.99 -3.54
N ASP A 29 20.56 -10.60 -4.66
CA ASP A 29 21.96 -10.85 -5.03
C ASP A 29 22.97 -9.85 -4.43
N GLN A 30 22.48 -8.75 -3.82
CA GLN A 30 23.31 -7.75 -3.14
C GLN A 30 23.48 -8.08 -1.65
N ALA A 31 24.67 -7.93 -1.11
CA ALA A 31 24.92 -8.10 0.32
C ALA A 31 24.28 -6.99 1.14
N GLU A 32 24.35 -5.73 0.65
CA GLU A 32 23.90 -4.53 1.36
C GLU A 32 22.89 -3.75 0.53
N ALA A 33 22.05 -2.99 1.24
CA ALA A 33 21.17 -2.01 0.63
C ALA A 33 21.97 -0.77 0.20
N VAL A 34 21.55 -0.15 -0.89
CA VAL A 34 22.13 1.11 -1.38
C VAL A 34 21.06 2.20 -1.47
N PRO A 35 21.44 3.48 -1.32
CA PRO A 35 20.49 4.58 -1.52
C PRO A 35 19.90 4.55 -2.93
N LEU A 36 18.56 4.66 -3.04
CA LEU A 36 17.89 4.84 -4.33
C LEU A 36 17.98 6.31 -4.72
N THR A 37 18.81 6.62 -5.71
CA THR A 37 19.03 8.01 -6.15
C THR A 37 17.75 8.64 -6.66
N GLY A 38 17.59 9.96 -6.38
CA GLY A 38 16.39 10.72 -6.78
C GLY A 38 15.22 10.63 -5.79
N THR A 39 15.43 10.11 -4.58
CA THR A 39 14.37 9.95 -3.60
C THR A 39 14.59 10.70 -2.27
N PRO A 40 15.08 11.97 -2.28
CA PRO A 40 15.17 12.73 -1.04
C PRO A 40 13.77 12.88 -0.42
N MET A 41 13.68 12.78 0.89
CA MET A 41 12.45 12.82 1.68
C MET A 41 11.41 11.75 1.27
N GLY A 42 11.84 10.67 0.61
CA GLY A 42 10.98 9.63 0.07
C GLY A 42 10.40 8.72 1.15
N LEU A 43 9.07 8.55 1.11
CA LEU A 43 8.28 7.69 2.00
C LEU A 43 7.28 6.86 1.20
N SER A 44 6.75 5.81 1.82
CA SER A 44 5.66 4.98 1.26
C SER A 44 5.95 4.42 -0.13
N PRO A 45 7.10 3.78 -0.37
CA PRO A 45 7.41 3.25 -1.69
C PRO A 45 6.38 2.21 -2.15
N ARG A 46 6.17 2.14 -3.47
CA ARG A 46 5.40 1.10 -4.15
C ARG A 46 6.00 0.81 -5.51
N PHE A 47 6.27 -0.44 -5.79
CA PHE A 47 6.68 -0.84 -7.16
C PHE A 47 5.53 -0.75 -8.14
N SER A 48 5.85 -0.40 -9.38
CA SER A 48 4.95 -0.61 -10.51
C SER A 48 4.74 -2.10 -10.77
N PRO A 49 3.64 -2.49 -11.45
CA PRO A 49 3.34 -3.89 -11.74
C PRO A 49 4.40 -4.63 -12.56
N ASP A 50 5.13 -3.93 -13.42
CA ASP A 50 6.28 -4.43 -14.17
C ASP A 50 7.59 -4.47 -13.36
N GLY A 51 7.62 -3.81 -12.17
CA GLY A 51 8.79 -3.71 -11.31
C GLY A 51 9.84 -2.71 -11.76
N GLU A 52 9.61 -1.93 -12.83
CA GLU A 52 10.59 -1.01 -13.39
C GLU A 52 10.60 0.38 -12.73
N TRP A 53 9.51 0.73 -12.02
CA TRP A 53 9.37 2.01 -11.35
C TRP A 53 9.05 1.84 -9.85
N VAL A 54 9.46 2.84 -9.08
CA VAL A 54 9.07 3.00 -7.66
C VAL A 54 8.33 4.32 -7.53
N ALA A 55 7.04 4.25 -7.19
CA ALA A 55 6.27 5.41 -6.75
C ALA A 55 6.48 5.65 -5.26
N PHE A 56 6.51 6.91 -4.85
CA PHE A 56 6.73 7.30 -3.45
C PHE A 56 6.13 8.69 -3.17
N VAL A 57 5.98 9.02 -1.90
CA VAL A 57 5.62 10.37 -1.46
C VAL A 57 6.87 11.09 -0.96
N ALA A 58 7.09 12.30 -1.41
CA ALA A 58 8.10 13.19 -0.88
C ALA A 58 7.58 14.63 -0.91
N GLU A 59 7.75 15.37 0.19
CA GLU A 59 7.34 16.78 0.30
C GLU A 59 5.86 17.01 -0.05
N GLY A 60 4.98 16.09 0.36
CA GLY A 60 3.56 16.14 0.05
C GLY A 60 3.20 15.90 -1.42
N LYS A 61 4.11 15.39 -2.23
CA LYS A 61 3.89 15.08 -3.66
C LYS A 61 4.00 13.59 -3.92
N LEU A 62 3.16 13.08 -4.81
CA LEU A 62 3.35 11.77 -5.41
C LEU A 62 4.40 11.88 -6.50
N LYS A 63 5.45 11.08 -6.38
CA LYS A 63 6.55 11.02 -7.35
C LYS A 63 6.79 9.58 -7.79
N LYS A 64 7.46 9.38 -8.93
CA LYS A 64 8.03 8.09 -9.33
C LYS A 64 9.48 8.25 -9.79
N VAL A 65 10.26 7.18 -9.62
CA VAL A 65 11.65 7.10 -10.06
C VAL A 65 11.88 5.72 -10.70
N PRO A 66 12.78 5.57 -11.70
CA PRO A 66 13.19 4.25 -12.15
C PRO A 66 13.74 3.40 -10.99
N ARG A 67 13.52 2.09 -10.97
CA ARG A 67 14.03 1.22 -9.91
C ARG A 67 15.56 1.23 -9.79
N LEU A 68 16.27 1.60 -10.85
CA LEU A 68 17.72 1.77 -10.84
C LEU A 68 18.16 3.17 -10.38
N GLY A 69 17.22 4.00 -9.97
CA GLY A 69 17.47 5.39 -9.57
C GLY A 69 17.50 6.35 -10.75
N GLY A 70 17.65 7.63 -10.46
CA GLY A 70 17.68 8.71 -11.46
C GLY A 70 16.82 9.91 -11.08
N SER A 71 16.35 10.66 -12.05
CA SER A 71 15.50 11.82 -11.80
C SER A 71 14.07 11.40 -11.49
N ALA A 72 13.54 11.86 -10.36
CA ALA A 72 12.16 11.61 -10.02
C ALA A 72 11.20 12.51 -10.80
N VAL A 73 10.07 11.95 -11.21
CA VAL A 73 8.97 12.67 -11.90
C VAL A 73 7.82 12.86 -10.91
N THR A 74 7.30 14.09 -10.82
CA THR A 74 6.09 14.36 -10.02
C THR A 74 4.85 13.94 -10.79
N LEU A 75 3.96 13.19 -10.13
CA LEU A 75 2.71 12.68 -10.70
C LEU A 75 1.47 13.37 -10.11
N GLY A 76 1.57 13.94 -8.91
CA GLY A 76 0.45 14.60 -8.26
C GLY A 76 0.87 15.33 -7.00
N ASP A 77 0.04 16.27 -6.60
CA ASP A 77 0.22 17.10 -5.40
C ASP A 77 -0.64 16.59 -4.24
N SER A 78 -0.41 17.14 -3.04
CA SER A 78 -1.17 16.85 -1.83
C SER A 78 -1.23 15.37 -1.48
N ALA A 79 -0.17 14.61 -1.75
CA ALA A 79 -0.10 13.18 -1.52
C ALA A 79 0.25 12.86 -0.05
N SER A 80 -0.40 11.85 0.49
CA SER A 80 -0.14 11.24 1.78
C SER A 80 0.24 9.74 1.63
N ASN A 81 0.43 9.07 2.73
CA ASN A 81 1.17 7.81 2.84
C ASN A 81 0.55 6.55 2.19
N ALA A 82 -0.67 6.58 1.67
CA ALA A 82 -1.29 5.41 1.03
C ALA A 82 -1.23 5.53 -0.49
N ILE A 83 -0.51 4.62 -1.14
CA ILE A 83 -0.35 4.54 -2.59
C ILE A 83 -0.63 3.12 -3.06
N ALA A 84 -1.26 2.97 -4.22
CA ALA A 84 -1.38 1.70 -4.95
C ALA A 84 -1.26 1.90 -6.46
N TRP A 85 -0.56 1.00 -7.13
CA TRP A 85 -0.68 0.81 -8.57
C TRP A 85 -1.89 -0.08 -8.88
N LEU A 86 -2.65 0.27 -9.90
CA LEU A 86 -3.88 -0.42 -10.29
C LEU A 86 -3.63 -1.23 -11.59
N GLY A 87 -3.16 -2.46 -11.47
CA GLY A 87 -2.77 -3.25 -12.63
C GLY A 87 -1.72 -2.52 -13.48
N ASP A 88 -1.82 -2.60 -14.80
CA ASP A 88 -0.91 -1.93 -15.74
C ASP A 88 -1.28 -0.45 -15.97
N GLY A 89 -2.11 0.11 -15.12
CA GLY A 89 -2.72 1.42 -15.33
C GLY A 89 -2.37 2.45 -14.26
N PRO A 90 -3.38 3.19 -13.80
CA PRO A 90 -3.21 4.36 -12.96
C PRO A 90 -2.69 4.04 -11.55
N LEU A 91 -2.21 5.10 -10.89
CA LEU A 91 -1.93 5.12 -9.47
C LEU A 91 -3.12 5.69 -8.71
N LEU A 92 -3.43 5.04 -7.60
CA LEU A 92 -4.35 5.53 -6.59
C LEU A 92 -3.54 6.00 -5.39
N TYR A 93 -3.84 7.20 -4.87
CA TYR A 93 -3.17 7.70 -3.68
C TYR A 93 -4.11 8.51 -2.79
N ARG A 94 -3.85 8.43 -1.50
CA ARG A 94 -4.51 9.28 -0.53
C ARG A 94 -3.92 10.68 -0.62
N GLY A 95 -4.79 11.66 -0.79
CA GLY A 95 -4.43 13.07 -0.74
C GLY A 95 -4.78 13.71 0.59
N THR A 96 -4.37 14.97 0.77
CA THR A 96 -4.81 15.87 1.84
C THR A 96 -5.35 17.11 1.19
N ALA A 97 -6.61 17.44 1.45
CA ALA A 97 -7.22 18.71 1.03
C ALA A 97 -7.41 19.63 2.23
N ALA A 98 -7.67 20.90 1.97
CA ALA A 98 -7.98 21.89 3.04
C ALA A 98 -9.22 21.51 3.85
N SER A 99 -10.11 20.70 3.28
CA SER A 99 -11.36 20.20 3.89
C SER A 99 -11.22 18.77 4.45
N GLY A 100 -10.02 18.15 4.42
CA GLY A 100 -9.80 16.81 4.92
C GLY A 100 -9.02 15.88 3.97
N ILE A 101 -9.31 14.57 4.03
CA ILE A 101 -8.59 13.53 3.31
C ILE A 101 -9.36 13.17 2.06
N SER A 102 -8.69 13.17 0.91
CA SER A 102 -9.24 12.75 -0.36
C SER A 102 -8.51 11.54 -0.94
N LEU A 103 -9.12 10.89 -1.87
CA LEU A 103 -8.51 9.83 -2.66
C LEU A 103 -8.41 10.29 -4.11
N HIS A 104 -7.25 10.12 -4.74
CA HIS A 104 -6.99 10.56 -6.10
C HIS A 104 -6.51 9.39 -6.96
N ALA A 105 -6.90 9.43 -8.25
CA ALA A 105 -6.33 8.58 -9.29
C ALA A 105 -5.65 9.42 -10.36
N VAL A 106 -4.45 9.00 -10.76
CA VAL A 106 -3.67 9.63 -11.84
C VAL A 106 -3.11 8.56 -12.77
N THR A 107 -2.84 8.90 -14.02
CA THR A 107 -2.09 8.00 -14.91
C THR A 107 -0.64 7.85 -14.43
N SER A 108 0.09 6.91 -15.01
CA SER A 108 1.53 6.75 -14.79
C SER A 108 2.35 7.98 -15.23
N GLU A 109 1.79 8.86 -16.07
CA GLU A 109 2.40 10.13 -16.52
C GLU A 109 1.95 11.34 -15.69
N GLY A 110 1.10 11.12 -14.65
CA GLY A 110 0.64 12.19 -13.77
C GLY A 110 -0.60 12.93 -14.26
N VAL A 111 -1.30 12.43 -15.28
CA VAL A 111 -2.56 13.05 -15.72
C VAL A 111 -3.66 12.70 -14.73
N PRO A 112 -4.35 13.68 -14.12
CA PRO A 112 -5.45 13.43 -13.22
C PRO A 112 -6.60 12.68 -13.90
N LEU A 113 -7.09 11.61 -13.28
CA LEU A 113 -8.21 10.81 -13.79
C LEU A 113 -9.46 11.04 -12.96
N ARG A 114 -9.35 11.00 -11.64
CA ARG A 114 -10.48 11.13 -10.72
C ARG A 114 -10.03 11.51 -9.32
N ALA A 115 -10.91 12.18 -8.59
CA ALA A 115 -10.79 12.44 -7.17
C ALA A 115 -12.11 12.10 -6.46
N TRP A 116 -11.98 11.63 -5.21
CA TRP A 116 -13.11 11.35 -4.33
C TRP A 116 -12.99 12.20 -3.06
N PRO A 117 -14.10 12.80 -2.59
CA PRO A 117 -14.09 13.64 -1.40
C PRO A 117 -13.96 12.83 -0.11
N ASP A 118 -13.61 13.48 0.99
CA ASP A 118 -13.51 12.88 2.33
C ASP A 118 -14.82 12.28 2.83
N SER A 119 -15.95 12.81 2.37
CA SER A 119 -17.25 12.25 2.69
C SER A 119 -17.41 10.77 2.28
N LEU A 120 -16.46 10.23 1.48
CA LEU A 120 -16.37 8.80 1.20
C LEU A 120 -15.92 7.99 2.42
N PHE A 121 -15.17 8.59 3.35
CA PHE A 121 -14.58 7.92 4.53
C PHE A 121 -14.94 8.66 5.83
N PRO A 122 -16.23 8.77 6.21
CA PRO A 122 -16.65 9.61 7.33
C PRO A 122 -16.05 9.11 8.67
N GLY A 123 -15.19 9.94 9.28
CA GLY A 123 -14.51 9.60 10.55
C GLY A 123 -13.39 8.58 10.45
N GLU A 124 -13.04 8.15 9.23
CA GLU A 124 -11.97 7.17 8.97
C GLU A 124 -10.91 7.75 8.05
N PHE A 125 -9.74 7.13 8.03
CA PHE A 125 -8.72 7.42 7.03
C PHE A 125 -8.22 6.15 6.35
N VAL A 126 -7.73 6.32 5.14
CA VAL A 126 -7.12 5.23 4.37
C VAL A 126 -5.71 4.99 4.91
N ALA A 127 -5.51 3.88 5.60
CA ALA A 127 -4.22 3.47 6.14
C ALA A 127 -3.35 2.79 5.08
N GLN A 128 -3.97 1.94 4.23
CA GLN A 128 -3.26 1.19 3.20
C GLN A 128 -4.14 0.99 1.98
N LEU A 129 -3.51 0.96 0.80
CA LEU A 129 -4.14 0.68 -0.49
C LEU A 129 -3.42 -0.47 -1.20
N ALA A 130 -4.17 -1.30 -1.91
CA ALA A 130 -3.63 -2.29 -2.84
C ALA A 130 -4.56 -2.48 -4.06
N GLY A 131 -4.00 -2.40 -5.27
CA GLY A 131 -4.76 -2.61 -6.50
C GLY A 131 -5.19 -4.06 -6.65
N LEU A 132 -6.47 -4.30 -6.90
CA LEU A 132 -6.97 -5.63 -7.27
C LEU A 132 -6.69 -5.94 -8.75
N PRO A 133 -6.60 -7.23 -9.12
CA PRO A 133 -6.49 -7.63 -10.51
C PRO A 133 -7.60 -7.03 -11.37
N GLY A 134 -7.26 -6.58 -12.58
CA GLY A 134 -8.20 -5.92 -13.50
C GLY A 134 -8.24 -4.39 -13.37
N GLY A 135 -7.57 -3.78 -12.40
CA GLY A 135 -7.37 -2.31 -12.32
C GLY A 135 -8.62 -1.46 -12.04
N GLN A 136 -9.79 -2.06 -11.88
CA GLN A 136 -11.07 -1.35 -11.69
C GLN A 136 -11.48 -1.19 -10.22
N SER A 137 -10.76 -1.82 -9.31
CA SER A 137 -11.03 -1.77 -7.88
C SER A 137 -9.74 -1.91 -7.07
N ALA A 138 -9.79 -1.43 -5.84
CA ALA A 138 -8.71 -1.50 -4.89
C ALA A 138 -9.20 -2.03 -3.54
N LEU A 139 -8.34 -2.75 -2.83
CA LEU A 139 -8.48 -2.97 -1.40
C LEU A 139 -8.01 -1.72 -0.66
N ALA A 140 -8.74 -1.33 0.35
CA ALA A 140 -8.33 -0.30 1.29
C ALA A 140 -8.54 -0.80 2.72
N ALA A 141 -7.50 -0.67 3.54
CA ALA A 141 -7.64 -0.76 4.97
C ALA A 141 -7.98 0.63 5.51
N LEU A 142 -9.11 0.75 6.17
CA LEU A 142 -9.60 1.97 6.78
C LEU A 142 -9.43 1.88 8.30
N CYS A 143 -9.02 2.98 8.90
CA CYS A 143 -8.87 3.13 10.34
C CYS A 143 -9.71 4.30 10.83
N GLY A 144 -10.45 4.11 11.91
CA GLY A 144 -10.96 5.21 12.75
C GLY A 144 -9.84 5.70 13.70
N GLY A 145 -9.99 6.86 14.27
CA GLY A 145 -9.14 7.52 15.27
C GLY A 145 -7.83 6.82 15.70
N THR A 146 -7.89 5.89 16.65
CA THR A 146 -6.75 5.14 17.18
C THR A 146 -6.41 3.86 16.40
N CYS A 147 -7.13 3.55 15.31
CA CYS A 147 -7.05 2.27 14.58
C CYS A 147 -7.41 1.00 15.42
N ALA A 148 -7.98 1.18 16.61
CA ALA A 148 -8.57 0.07 17.36
C ALA A 148 -9.75 -0.56 16.59
N GLU A 149 -10.44 0.26 15.79
CA GLU A 149 -11.46 -0.17 14.83
C GLU A 149 -10.91 0.02 13.42
N SER A 150 -10.44 -1.06 12.83
CA SER A 150 -9.99 -1.10 11.45
C SER A 150 -10.86 -2.03 10.62
N ARG A 151 -10.98 -1.76 9.32
CA ARG A 151 -11.75 -2.61 8.41
C ARG A 151 -11.17 -2.63 7.01
N LEU A 152 -11.36 -3.76 6.35
CA LEU A 152 -11.02 -3.95 4.95
C LEU A 152 -12.26 -3.67 4.08
N VAL A 153 -12.08 -2.83 3.08
CA VAL A 153 -13.10 -2.55 2.06
C VAL A 153 -12.55 -2.76 0.66
N VAL A 154 -13.43 -3.00 -0.29
CA VAL A 154 -13.15 -2.86 -1.73
C VAL A 154 -13.74 -1.53 -2.19
N ILE A 155 -12.92 -0.71 -2.82
CA ILE A 155 -13.33 0.51 -3.51
C ILE A 155 -13.58 0.16 -4.97
N ASP A 156 -14.80 0.38 -5.44
CA ASP A 156 -15.12 0.36 -6.87
C ASP A 156 -14.73 1.71 -7.47
N LEU A 157 -13.69 1.73 -8.30
CA LEU A 157 -13.14 2.99 -8.81
C LEU A 157 -14.01 3.65 -9.88
N ARG A 158 -14.94 2.90 -10.49
CA ARG A 158 -15.89 3.45 -11.44
C ARG A 158 -17.00 4.25 -10.75
N THR A 159 -17.51 3.74 -9.62
CA THR A 159 -18.64 4.34 -8.90
C THR A 159 -18.19 5.16 -7.68
N GLY A 160 -17.07 4.83 -7.07
CA GLY A 160 -16.61 5.32 -5.77
C GLY A 160 -17.28 4.59 -4.59
N THR A 161 -18.00 3.49 -4.87
CA THR A 161 -18.72 2.77 -3.81
C THR A 161 -17.75 1.94 -2.98
N LEU A 162 -17.93 1.98 -1.65
CA LEU A 162 -17.22 1.14 -0.70
C LEU A 162 -18.02 -0.12 -0.41
N HIS A 163 -17.37 -1.28 -0.49
CA HIS A 163 -17.96 -2.56 -0.12
C HIS A 163 -17.15 -3.15 1.03
N GLN A 164 -17.74 -3.24 2.21
CA GLN A 164 -17.08 -3.83 3.36
C GLN A 164 -16.82 -5.33 3.12
N VAL A 165 -15.60 -5.76 3.42
CA VAL A 165 -15.16 -7.16 3.34
C VAL A 165 -15.18 -7.80 4.71
N MET A 166 -14.48 -7.16 5.68
CA MET A 166 -14.40 -7.64 7.07
C MET A 166 -13.82 -6.56 7.98
N GLY A 167 -13.96 -6.73 9.31
CA GLY A 167 -13.30 -5.93 10.34
C GLY A 167 -11.90 -6.44 10.71
N ASP A 168 -11.24 -5.71 11.58
CA ASP A 168 -9.96 -6.06 12.22
C ASP A 168 -8.83 -6.34 11.21
N VAL A 169 -8.63 -5.44 10.23
CA VAL A 169 -7.58 -5.54 9.22
C VAL A 169 -6.80 -4.24 9.13
N LEU A 170 -5.50 -4.27 9.42
CA LEU A 170 -4.60 -3.13 9.27
C LEU A 170 -4.08 -2.96 7.86
N SER A 171 -3.86 -4.08 7.15
CA SER A 171 -3.29 -4.05 5.80
C SER A 171 -3.57 -5.34 5.05
N ALA A 172 -3.70 -5.26 3.72
CA ALA A 172 -4.01 -6.40 2.87
C ALA A 172 -3.34 -6.31 1.50
N TRP A 173 -2.89 -7.44 0.97
CA TRP A 173 -2.23 -7.55 -0.33
C TRP A 173 -2.85 -8.66 -1.18
N PRO A 174 -3.16 -8.39 -2.45
CA PRO A 174 -3.46 -9.45 -3.41
C PRO A 174 -2.22 -10.30 -3.68
N VAL A 175 -2.40 -11.62 -3.63
CA VAL A 175 -1.37 -12.61 -3.90
C VAL A 175 -1.87 -13.58 -4.97
N GLY A 176 -1.05 -13.85 -5.97
CA GLY A 176 -1.49 -14.63 -7.12
C GLY A 176 -2.63 -13.95 -7.87
N SER A 177 -3.53 -14.74 -8.41
CA SER A 177 -4.68 -14.27 -9.19
C SER A 177 -5.96 -14.06 -8.36
N ASP A 178 -6.11 -14.78 -7.24
CA ASP A 178 -7.38 -14.89 -6.53
C ASP A 178 -7.26 -15.07 -5.01
N ARG A 179 -6.14 -14.64 -4.43
CA ARG A 179 -5.93 -14.70 -2.97
C ARG A 179 -5.62 -13.32 -2.42
N VAL A 180 -5.93 -13.15 -1.13
CA VAL A 180 -5.55 -11.98 -0.36
C VAL A 180 -4.92 -12.45 0.94
N VAL A 181 -3.72 -11.94 1.23
CA VAL A 181 -3.08 -12.02 2.54
C VAL A 181 -3.35 -10.72 3.28
N PHE A 182 -3.63 -10.78 4.58
CA PHE A 182 -3.86 -9.60 5.38
C PHE A 182 -3.33 -9.77 6.81
N VAL A 183 -3.05 -8.64 7.46
CA VAL A 183 -2.55 -8.56 8.83
C VAL A 183 -3.60 -7.93 9.72
N ARG A 184 -3.84 -8.54 10.87
CA ARG A 184 -4.72 -8.05 11.94
C ARG A 184 -3.97 -7.17 12.94
N PRO A 185 -4.68 -6.39 13.77
CA PRO A 185 -4.06 -5.57 14.82
C PRO A 185 -3.20 -6.35 15.83
N ASP A 186 -3.53 -7.61 16.08
CA ASP A 186 -2.79 -8.52 16.97
C ASP A 186 -1.50 -9.09 16.35
N GLY A 187 -1.17 -8.73 15.11
CA GLY A 187 0.00 -9.25 14.40
C GLY A 187 -0.21 -10.61 13.72
N GLY A 188 -1.43 -11.16 13.79
CA GLY A 188 -1.81 -12.37 13.07
C GLY A 188 -1.95 -12.12 11.57
N VAL A 189 -1.37 -13.01 10.75
CA VAL A 189 -1.45 -12.97 9.29
C VAL A 189 -2.35 -14.08 8.78
N PHE A 190 -3.28 -13.72 7.92
CA PHE A 190 -4.27 -14.64 7.37
C PHE A 190 -4.23 -14.63 5.84
N LEU A 191 -4.53 -15.77 5.24
CA LEU A 191 -4.64 -15.95 3.79
C LEU A 191 -6.02 -16.52 3.44
N GLY A 192 -6.66 -15.95 2.42
CA GLY A 192 -7.94 -16.45 1.93
C GLY A 192 -8.09 -16.36 0.42
N ALA A 193 -8.87 -17.27 -0.17
CA ALA A 193 -9.32 -17.17 -1.55
C ALA A 193 -10.36 -16.05 -1.67
N PHE A 194 -10.10 -15.08 -2.56
CA PHE A 194 -10.88 -13.85 -2.69
C PHE A 194 -11.55 -13.74 -4.05
N ASP A 195 -12.84 -13.51 -4.05
CA ASP A 195 -13.63 -13.23 -5.26
C ASP A 195 -13.70 -11.71 -5.48
N ALA A 196 -12.86 -11.18 -6.33
CA ALA A 196 -12.82 -9.75 -6.62
C ALA A 196 -14.13 -9.22 -7.25
N LYS A 197 -14.87 -10.06 -8.02
CA LYS A 197 -16.16 -9.67 -8.62
C LYS A 197 -17.28 -9.60 -7.57
N ARG A 198 -17.29 -10.57 -6.62
CA ARG A 198 -18.24 -10.59 -5.51
C ARG A 198 -17.76 -9.80 -4.31
N ARG A 199 -16.52 -9.32 -4.32
CA ARG A 199 -15.89 -8.48 -3.29
C ARG A 199 -15.91 -9.13 -1.89
N ARG A 200 -15.65 -10.45 -1.84
CA ARG A 200 -15.66 -11.23 -0.58
C ARG A 200 -14.72 -12.43 -0.64
N PHE A 201 -14.34 -12.92 0.51
CA PHE A 201 -13.69 -14.21 0.63
C PHE A 201 -14.66 -15.34 0.25
N ARG A 202 -14.15 -16.38 -0.44
CA ARG A 202 -14.94 -17.58 -0.84
C ARG A 202 -15.19 -18.52 0.34
N SER A 203 -14.28 -18.52 1.31
CA SER A 203 -14.33 -19.28 2.56
C SER A 203 -13.65 -18.47 3.66
N PRO A 204 -13.84 -18.79 4.94
CA PRO A 204 -13.10 -18.15 6.02
C PRO A 204 -11.59 -18.21 5.76
N PRO A 205 -10.86 -17.07 5.87
CA PRO A 205 -9.41 -17.04 5.77
C PRO A 205 -8.75 -17.89 6.85
N VAL A 206 -7.60 -18.48 6.55
CA VAL A 206 -6.84 -19.31 7.47
C VAL A 206 -5.62 -18.56 8.00
N PRO A 207 -5.22 -18.74 9.27
CA PRO A 207 -3.99 -18.19 9.80
C PRO A 207 -2.78 -18.85 9.13
N VAL A 208 -1.77 -18.06 8.77
CA VAL A 208 -0.55 -18.53 8.10
C VAL A 208 0.74 -18.10 8.80
N LEU A 209 0.67 -17.05 9.63
CA LEU A 209 1.82 -16.53 10.36
C LEU A 209 1.31 -15.73 11.57
N GLU A 210 2.10 -15.66 12.64
CA GLU A 210 1.84 -14.86 13.83
C GLU A 210 3.07 -14.03 14.20
N GLY A 211 2.89 -13.03 15.08
CA GLY A 211 3.99 -12.25 15.62
C GLY A 211 4.57 -11.23 14.65
N VAL A 212 3.77 -10.71 13.71
CA VAL A 212 4.15 -9.52 12.93
C VAL A 212 4.03 -8.30 13.82
N ARG A 213 5.09 -7.47 13.88
CA ARG A 213 5.06 -6.23 14.63
C ARG A 213 4.04 -5.27 14.04
N THR A 214 3.13 -4.78 14.88
CA THR A 214 2.12 -3.77 14.53
C THR A 214 2.24 -2.56 15.44
N ALA A 215 1.93 -1.36 14.92
CA ALA A 215 1.90 -0.12 15.69
C ALA A 215 0.87 0.84 15.08
N GLY A 216 -0.21 1.12 15.79
CA GLY A 216 -1.33 1.93 15.28
C GLY A 216 -1.87 1.37 13.96
N ALA A 217 -1.88 2.19 12.90
CA ALA A 217 -2.34 1.80 11.56
C ALA A 217 -1.31 0.97 10.75
N ASN A 218 -0.14 0.68 11.30
CA ASN A 218 0.95 0.08 10.54
C ASN A 218 1.18 -1.38 10.96
N ALA A 219 1.40 -2.23 9.98
CA ALA A 219 2.00 -3.54 10.14
C ALA A 219 3.35 -3.56 9.41
N ASP A 220 4.39 -4.03 10.09
CA ASP A 220 5.71 -4.21 9.47
C ASP A 220 5.72 -5.50 8.62
N PHE A 221 4.90 -5.50 7.60
CA PHE A 221 4.67 -6.62 6.69
C PHE A 221 4.44 -6.11 5.27
N VAL A 222 4.90 -6.85 4.30
CA VAL A 222 4.59 -6.66 2.88
C VAL A 222 4.58 -8.00 2.16
N ALA A 223 3.68 -8.14 1.19
CA ALA A 223 3.62 -9.31 0.31
C ALA A 223 3.74 -8.90 -1.15
N ALA A 224 4.53 -9.64 -1.90
CA ALA A 224 4.60 -9.57 -3.35
C ALA A 224 3.49 -10.41 -4.01
N ARG A 225 3.22 -10.15 -5.27
CA ARG A 225 2.21 -10.92 -6.03
C ARG A 225 2.52 -12.41 -6.16
N ASN A 226 3.79 -12.78 -6.20
CA ASN A 226 4.22 -14.18 -6.28
C ASN A 226 4.08 -14.96 -4.95
N GLY A 227 3.72 -14.28 -3.85
CA GLY A 227 3.57 -14.88 -2.52
C GLY A 227 4.78 -14.73 -1.61
N THR A 228 5.88 -14.15 -2.07
CA THR A 228 7.00 -13.78 -1.20
C THR A 228 6.53 -12.75 -0.18
N VAL A 229 6.92 -12.94 1.08
CA VAL A 229 6.61 -12.00 2.16
C VAL A 229 7.88 -11.53 2.84
N LEU A 230 7.84 -10.30 3.34
CA LEU A 230 8.87 -9.74 4.20
C LEU A 230 8.19 -9.08 5.39
N TYR A 231 8.66 -9.37 6.59
CA TYR A 231 8.08 -8.82 7.81
C TYR A 231 9.13 -8.63 8.91
N ILE A 232 8.78 -7.83 9.90
CA ILE A 232 9.55 -7.69 11.14
C ILE A 232 8.74 -8.37 12.25
N ALA A 233 9.37 -9.36 12.90
CA ALA A 233 8.79 -10.02 14.07
C ALA A 233 8.81 -9.08 15.28
N GLY A 234 7.78 -9.14 16.10
CA GLY A 234 7.65 -8.36 17.33
C GLY A 234 6.22 -8.32 17.85
N ASP A 235 6.06 -7.70 19.01
CA ASP A 235 4.76 -7.56 19.65
C ASP A 235 3.88 -6.50 18.98
N ALA A 236 2.58 -6.67 19.10
CA ALA A 236 1.60 -5.65 18.76
C ALA A 236 1.64 -4.54 19.81
N THR A 237 1.96 -3.32 19.40
CA THR A 237 1.82 -2.13 20.26
C THR A 237 0.56 -1.38 19.87
N LEU A 238 -0.43 -1.41 20.76
CA LEU A 238 -1.59 -0.52 20.66
C LEU A 238 -1.08 0.91 20.90
N GLY A 239 -1.16 1.76 19.88
CA GLY A 239 -0.78 3.16 19.97
C GLY A 239 -1.83 4.01 20.69
#